data_92d67b6b6aaacd64312a0b7adefa5557
#
_entry.id   92d67b6b6aaacd64312a0b7adefa5557
#
_cell.length_a   1.000
_cell.length_b   1.000
_cell.length_c   1.000
_cell.angle_alpha   90.00
_cell.angle_beta   90.00
_cell.angle_gamma   90.00
#
_symmetry.space_group_name_H-M   'P 1'
#
loop_
_entity.id
_entity.type
_entity.pdbx_description
1 polymer ?
#
loop_
_entity_poly.entity_id
_entity_poly.type
_entity_poly.pdbx_seq_one_letter_code
_entity_poly.pdbx_strand_id
1 'polypeptide(L)'
;MRRLLVLFFVTLLLGCASTAPTAPRATGDLALIIERASGHVTLASTTSRQPYARIGGLGDLSHASAVYSRDGRYAYVFGRDGALSKIDMLEARVVKRVVQSGNAIGGSISQDGRIVVAQNYTPGGIKAFDAETLELLSEVPAEYAPGQFSKGVGLAD
;
A
#
# COMPACT_ATOMS: atom_id res chain seq x y z
N MET A 1 49.31 -29.69 -51.13
CA MET A 1 48.67 -28.39 -50.88
C MET A 1 47.39 -28.62 -50.07
N ARG A 2 47.45 -28.42 -48.75
CA ARG A 2 46.31 -28.64 -47.83
C ARG A 2 45.57 -27.30 -47.62
N ARG A 3 44.33 -27.22 -48.05
CA ARG A 3 43.48 -26.04 -47.82
C ARG A 3 42.88 -26.16 -46.43
N LEU A 4 43.27 -25.27 -45.52
CA LEU A 4 42.74 -25.14 -44.18
C LEU A 4 41.42 -24.35 -44.24
N LEU A 5 40.31 -25.02 -43.93
CA LEU A 5 38.99 -24.40 -43.87
C LEU A 5 38.81 -23.87 -42.42
N VAL A 6 38.87 -22.57 -42.24
CA VAL A 6 38.58 -21.92 -40.98
C VAL A 6 37.09 -21.71 -40.86
N LEU A 7 36.40 -22.49 -40.04
CA LEU A 7 35.01 -22.28 -39.70
C LEU A 7 34.94 -21.14 -38.64
N PHE A 8 34.41 -20.01 -39.06
CA PHE A 8 34.09 -18.90 -38.15
C PHE A 8 32.75 -19.19 -37.48
N PHE A 9 32.80 -19.63 -36.23
CA PHE A 9 31.60 -19.83 -35.40
C PHE A 9 31.19 -18.46 -34.81
N VAL A 10 30.23 -17.79 -35.44
CA VAL A 10 29.61 -16.59 -34.87
C VAL A 10 28.56 -17.04 -33.85
N THR A 11 28.93 -17.06 -32.59
CA THR A 11 27.97 -17.22 -31.49
C THR A 11 27.15 -15.94 -31.33
N LEU A 12 25.91 -15.97 -31.83
CA LEU A 12 24.90 -14.93 -31.57
C LEU A 12 24.52 -15.05 -30.08
N LEU A 13 25.10 -14.22 -29.25
CA LEU A 13 24.63 -14.00 -27.87
C LEU A 13 23.33 -13.18 -27.98
N LEU A 14 22.19 -13.85 -28.02
CA LEU A 14 20.90 -13.22 -27.71
C LEU A 14 20.91 -12.86 -26.23
N GLY A 15 21.40 -11.68 -25.93
CA GLY A 15 21.22 -11.07 -24.60
C GLY A 15 19.73 -10.79 -24.41
N CYS A 16 19.06 -11.56 -23.54
CA CYS A 16 17.79 -11.12 -22.98
C CYS A 16 18.05 -9.81 -22.25
N ALA A 17 17.80 -8.69 -22.92
CA ALA A 17 17.75 -7.39 -22.26
C ALA A 17 16.57 -7.44 -21.28
N SER A 18 16.87 -7.72 -20.02
CA SER A 18 15.95 -7.52 -18.91
C SER A 18 15.69 -6.01 -18.84
N THR A 19 14.59 -5.55 -19.43
CA THR A 19 14.16 -4.15 -19.27
C THR A 19 13.83 -3.97 -17.81
N ALA A 20 14.71 -3.27 -17.09
CA ALA A 20 14.39 -2.82 -15.73
C ALA A 20 13.06 -2.05 -15.80
N PRO A 21 12.14 -2.28 -14.85
CA PRO A 21 10.87 -1.57 -14.83
C PRO A 21 11.16 -0.07 -14.81
N THR A 22 10.64 0.64 -15.82
CA THR A 22 10.81 2.09 -15.93
C THR A 22 10.05 2.71 -14.75
N ALA A 23 10.73 3.53 -13.96
CA ALA A 23 10.11 4.25 -12.85
C ALA A 23 8.87 5.02 -13.34
N PRO A 24 7.74 4.99 -12.61
CA PRO A 24 6.53 5.68 -13.02
C PRO A 24 6.78 7.19 -13.04
N ARG A 25 6.23 7.85 -14.06
CA ARG A 25 6.36 9.32 -14.20
C ARG A 25 5.33 10.07 -13.36
N ALA A 26 4.21 9.43 -13.04
CA ALA A 26 3.11 10.01 -12.30
C ALA A 26 2.28 8.94 -11.61
N THR A 27 1.55 9.32 -10.57
CA THR A 27 0.71 8.43 -9.77
C THR A 27 -0.51 7.91 -10.52
N GLY A 28 -0.99 8.63 -11.53
CA GLY A 28 -2.16 8.23 -12.34
C GLY A 28 -2.00 6.91 -13.12
N ASP A 29 -0.77 6.41 -13.26
CA ASP A 29 -0.49 5.10 -13.87
C ASP A 29 -0.27 3.99 -12.84
N LEU A 30 -0.45 4.26 -11.55
CA LEU A 30 -0.18 3.29 -10.50
C LEU A 30 -1.44 2.65 -9.95
N ALA A 31 -1.41 1.34 -9.80
CA ALA A 31 -2.33 0.55 -9.00
C ALA A 31 -1.61 -0.03 -7.78
N LEU A 32 -2.31 -0.11 -6.66
CA LEU A 32 -1.85 -0.80 -5.46
C LEU A 32 -2.63 -2.10 -5.31
N ILE A 33 -1.92 -3.22 -5.26
CA ILE A 33 -2.47 -4.56 -5.11
C ILE A 33 -2.09 -5.07 -3.72
N ILE A 34 -3.09 -5.37 -2.90
CA ILE A 34 -2.88 -5.91 -1.55
C ILE A 34 -2.73 -7.43 -1.64
N GLU A 35 -1.54 -7.93 -1.31
CA GLU A 35 -1.25 -9.35 -1.23
C GLU A 35 -1.57 -9.86 0.17
N ARG A 36 -2.84 -10.17 0.41
CA ARG A 36 -3.36 -10.51 1.74
C ARG A 36 -2.65 -11.66 2.43
N ALA A 37 -2.29 -12.70 1.68
CA ALA A 37 -1.66 -13.89 2.22
C ALA A 37 -0.19 -13.69 2.62
N SER A 38 0.49 -12.73 2.02
CA SER A 38 1.93 -12.51 2.22
C SER A 38 2.28 -11.29 3.06
N GLY A 39 1.28 -10.43 3.38
CA GLY A 39 1.52 -9.18 4.11
C GLY A 39 2.33 -8.15 3.30
N HIS A 40 2.17 -8.16 1.97
CA HIS A 40 2.83 -7.23 1.07
C HIS A 40 1.82 -6.42 0.27
N VAL A 41 2.29 -5.34 -0.32
CA VAL A 41 1.59 -4.65 -1.41
C VAL A 41 2.48 -4.64 -2.65
N THR A 42 1.87 -4.83 -3.81
CA THR A 42 2.54 -4.67 -5.10
C THR A 42 2.01 -3.42 -5.78
N LEU A 43 2.92 -2.55 -6.20
CA LEU A 43 2.63 -1.44 -7.09
C LEU A 43 2.79 -1.92 -8.54
N ALA A 44 1.81 -1.63 -9.37
CA ALA A 44 1.82 -2.01 -10.77
C ALA A 44 1.46 -0.82 -11.67
N SER A 45 2.06 -0.77 -12.85
CA SER A 45 1.63 0.16 -13.90
C SER A 45 0.33 -0.34 -14.52
N THR A 46 -0.68 0.51 -14.58
CA THR A 46 -1.97 0.22 -15.23
C THR A 46 -1.83 0.19 -16.75
N THR A 47 -0.92 0.98 -17.31
CA THR A 47 -0.65 1.03 -18.75
C THR A 47 0.11 -0.18 -19.23
N SER A 48 1.28 -0.48 -18.64
CA SER A 48 2.10 -1.62 -19.05
C SER A 48 1.61 -2.96 -18.50
N ARG A 49 0.76 -2.93 -17.45
CA ARG A 49 0.28 -4.10 -16.71
C ARG A 49 1.41 -4.94 -16.11
N GLN A 50 2.50 -4.28 -15.77
CA GLN A 50 3.67 -4.91 -15.16
C GLN A 50 3.85 -4.46 -13.72
N PRO A 51 4.33 -5.35 -12.82
CA PRO A 51 4.69 -4.95 -11.48
C PRO A 51 5.86 -3.95 -11.55
N TYR A 52 5.74 -2.89 -10.76
CA TYR A 52 6.77 -1.86 -10.61
C TYR A 52 7.62 -2.12 -9.37
N ALA A 53 6.97 -2.39 -8.23
CA ALA A 53 7.65 -2.64 -6.97
C ALA A 53 6.79 -3.52 -6.05
N ARG A 54 7.44 -4.19 -5.11
CA ARG A 54 6.80 -4.98 -4.07
C ARG A 54 7.31 -4.53 -2.70
N ILE A 55 6.39 -4.16 -1.80
CA ILE A 55 6.67 -3.54 -0.51
C ILE A 55 6.20 -4.48 0.60
N GLY A 56 7.09 -4.83 1.51
CA GLY A 56 6.81 -5.66 2.68
C GLY A 56 6.83 -4.90 3.99
N GLY A 57 6.76 -5.65 5.12
CA GLY A 57 6.82 -5.06 6.46
C GLY A 57 5.51 -4.42 6.92
N LEU A 58 4.38 -4.78 6.28
CA LEU A 58 3.07 -4.19 6.55
C LEU A 58 2.24 -4.97 7.57
N GLY A 59 2.74 -6.11 8.06
CA GLY A 59 2.04 -6.94 9.04
C GLY A 59 0.92 -7.78 8.42
N ASP A 60 -0.15 -8.01 9.19
CA ASP A 60 -1.29 -8.81 8.72
C ASP A 60 -2.22 -8.00 7.82
N LEU A 61 -2.23 -8.31 6.54
CA LEU A 61 -3.08 -7.69 5.52
C LEU A 61 -4.30 -8.54 5.13
N SER A 62 -4.65 -9.57 5.87
CA SER A 62 -5.71 -10.52 5.50
C SER A 62 -7.09 -9.87 5.26
N HIS A 63 -7.37 -8.73 5.90
CA HIS A 63 -8.57 -7.93 5.72
C HIS A 63 -8.26 -6.47 5.37
N ALA A 64 -7.05 -6.19 4.88
CA ALA A 64 -6.63 -4.84 4.61
C ALA A 64 -7.42 -4.15 3.50
N SER A 65 -7.54 -2.85 3.64
CA SER A 65 -8.04 -1.92 2.64
C SER A 65 -7.10 -0.71 2.53
N ALA A 66 -7.31 0.13 1.53
CA ALA A 66 -6.50 1.32 1.33
C ALA A 66 -7.34 2.51 0.86
N VAL A 67 -6.91 3.71 1.25
CA VAL A 67 -7.36 4.99 0.71
C VAL A 67 -6.14 5.78 0.22
N TYR A 68 -6.36 6.82 -0.59
CA TYR A 68 -5.27 7.55 -1.24
C TYR A 68 -5.32 9.04 -0.94
N SER A 69 -4.13 9.67 -0.88
CA SER A 69 -4.04 11.12 -0.89
C SER A 69 -4.65 11.71 -2.18
N ARG A 70 -5.01 12.99 -2.15
CA ARG A 70 -5.68 13.65 -3.28
C ARG A 70 -4.88 13.63 -4.58
N ASP A 71 -3.57 13.72 -4.47
CA ASP A 71 -2.64 13.64 -5.60
C ASP A 71 -2.27 12.19 -5.98
N GLY A 72 -2.80 11.20 -5.27
CA GLY A 72 -2.50 9.78 -5.46
C GLY A 72 -1.07 9.38 -5.10
N ARG A 73 -0.29 10.29 -4.49
CA ARG A 73 1.10 9.98 -4.13
C ARG A 73 1.22 9.01 -2.98
N TYR A 74 0.35 9.17 -1.97
CA TYR A 74 0.37 8.32 -0.80
C TYR A 74 -0.83 7.39 -0.75
N ALA A 75 -0.57 6.13 -0.40
CA ALA A 75 -1.59 5.17 -0.01
C ALA A 75 -1.55 4.97 1.50
N TYR A 76 -2.72 4.95 2.12
CA TYR A 76 -2.90 4.65 3.54
C TYR A 76 -3.54 3.27 3.66
N VAL A 77 -2.76 2.30 4.12
CA VAL A 77 -3.18 0.89 4.22
C VAL A 77 -3.54 0.55 5.66
N PHE A 78 -4.75 0.02 5.85
CA PHE A 78 -5.28 -0.40 7.15
C PHE A 78 -5.09 -1.90 7.27
N GLY A 79 -4.20 -2.33 8.17
CA GLY A 79 -3.90 -3.74 8.43
C GLY A 79 -4.81 -4.35 9.47
N ARG A 80 -5.08 -5.66 9.36
CA ARG A 80 -5.86 -6.41 10.34
C ARG A 80 -5.22 -6.40 11.74
N ASP A 81 -3.91 -6.29 11.83
CA ASP A 81 -3.15 -6.14 13.08
C ASP A 81 -3.30 -4.77 13.75
N GLY A 82 -4.24 -3.96 13.28
CA GLY A 82 -4.51 -2.63 13.81
C GLY A 82 -3.55 -1.56 13.32
N ALA A 83 -2.71 -1.85 12.34
CA ALA A 83 -1.78 -0.87 11.83
C ALA A 83 -2.40 0.03 10.75
N LEU A 84 -1.96 1.29 10.76
CA LEU A 84 -2.10 2.26 9.68
C LEU A 84 -0.72 2.51 9.09
N SER A 85 -0.56 2.23 7.79
CA SER A 85 0.69 2.38 7.06
C SER A 85 0.55 3.42 5.95
N LYS A 86 1.41 4.44 5.94
CA LYS A 86 1.54 5.42 4.84
C LYS A 86 2.63 4.95 3.89
N ILE A 87 2.30 4.79 2.61
CA ILE A 87 3.17 4.31 1.55
C ILE A 87 3.34 5.41 0.51
N ASP A 88 4.57 5.77 0.17
CA ASP A 88 4.87 6.59 -1.00
C ASP A 88 4.84 5.70 -2.24
N MET A 89 3.86 5.95 -3.12
CA MET A 89 3.61 5.16 -4.32
C MET A 89 4.70 5.36 -5.39
N LEU A 90 5.30 6.55 -5.45
CA LEU A 90 6.36 6.86 -6.43
C LEU A 90 7.72 6.34 -5.97
N GLU A 91 8.03 6.48 -4.69
CA GLU A 91 9.28 6.00 -4.11
C GLU A 91 9.23 4.52 -3.71
N ALA A 92 8.05 3.91 -3.81
CA ALA A 92 7.81 2.50 -3.52
C ALA A 92 8.32 2.08 -2.12
N ARG A 93 8.01 2.86 -1.11
CA ARG A 93 8.45 2.60 0.27
C ARG A 93 7.39 2.94 1.31
N VAL A 94 7.49 2.28 2.45
CA VAL A 94 6.74 2.68 3.65
C VAL A 94 7.35 3.97 4.20
N VAL A 95 6.53 5.02 4.30
CA VAL A 95 6.94 6.30 4.92
C VAL A 95 6.85 6.19 6.43
N LYS A 96 5.70 5.69 6.91
CA LYS A 96 5.44 5.51 8.34
C LYS A 96 4.42 4.41 8.56
N ARG A 97 4.54 3.70 9.67
CA ARG A 97 3.58 2.70 10.13
C ARG A 97 3.35 2.89 11.62
N VAL A 98 2.08 2.96 12.02
CA VAL A 98 1.66 3.06 13.42
C VAL A 98 0.68 1.93 13.73
N VAL A 99 0.90 1.20 14.81
CA VAL A 99 -0.08 0.25 15.33
C VAL A 99 -0.98 1.02 16.27
N GLN A 100 -2.24 1.24 15.88
CA GLN A 100 -3.14 2.17 16.55
C GLN A 100 -4.31 1.46 17.26
N SER A 101 -4.51 0.17 17.01
CA SER A 101 -5.55 -0.65 17.63
C SER A 101 -5.14 -2.12 17.64
N GLY A 102 -6.01 -2.99 18.17
CA GLY A 102 -5.82 -4.44 18.09
C GLY A 102 -6.30 -5.06 16.78
N ASN A 103 -7.19 -4.36 16.03
CA ASN A 103 -7.73 -4.83 14.76
C ASN A 103 -8.39 -3.66 14.03
N ALA A 104 -7.90 -3.32 12.85
CA ALA A 104 -8.52 -2.34 11.96
C ALA A 104 -9.15 -3.04 10.75
N ILE A 105 -10.22 -2.43 10.22
CA ILE A 105 -10.97 -2.99 9.07
C ILE A 105 -10.96 -2.08 7.86
N GLY A 106 -10.63 -0.82 8.05
CA GLY A 106 -10.60 0.15 6.97
C GLY A 106 -10.58 1.56 7.48
N GLY A 107 -10.88 2.49 6.59
CA GLY A 107 -10.93 3.90 6.93
C GLY A 107 -11.27 4.74 5.72
N SER A 108 -11.22 6.05 5.94
CA SER A 108 -11.41 7.05 4.90
C SER A 108 -10.41 8.20 5.03
N ILE A 109 -10.42 9.08 4.06
CA ILE A 109 -9.62 10.32 4.07
C ILE A 109 -10.55 11.51 3.85
N SER A 110 -10.33 12.61 4.58
CA SER A 110 -11.11 13.83 4.43
C SER A 110 -11.01 14.40 3.01
N GLN A 111 -12.02 15.20 2.61
CA GLN A 111 -12.04 15.80 1.28
C GLN A 111 -10.85 16.72 1.00
N ASP A 112 -10.31 17.37 2.01
CA ASP A 112 -9.11 18.20 1.88
C ASP A 112 -7.79 17.40 1.94
N GLY A 113 -7.88 16.08 2.19
CA GLY A 113 -6.74 15.18 2.25
C GLY A 113 -5.88 15.29 3.51
N ARG A 114 -6.30 16.06 4.52
CA ARG A 114 -5.51 16.32 5.71
C ARG A 114 -5.71 15.34 6.85
N ILE A 115 -6.83 14.64 6.88
CA ILE A 115 -7.18 13.72 7.96
C ILE A 115 -7.44 12.33 7.41
N VAL A 116 -6.77 11.34 7.96
CA VAL A 116 -7.06 9.91 7.71
C VAL A 116 -7.73 9.34 8.93
N VAL A 117 -8.86 8.64 8.72
CA VAL A 117 -9.62 8.02 9.79
C VAL A 117 -9.51 6.50 9.67
N ALA A 118 -9.10 5.84 10.75
CA ALA A 118 -9.11 4.39 10.85
C ALA A 118 -10.34 3.92 11.61
N GLN A 119 -11.02 2.90 11.07
CA GLN A 119 -12.12 2.21 11.72
C GLN A 119 -11.61 0.96 12.39
N ASN A 120 -11.97 0.77 13.66
CA ASN A 120 -11.44 -0.29 14.50
C ASN A 120 -12.51 -1.30 14.93
N TYR A 121 -12.08 -2.55 15.06
CA TYR A 121 -12.89 -3.66 15.56
C TYR A 121 -12.67 -3.90 17.06
N THR A 122 -11.43 -3.73 17.51
CA THR A 122 -11.04 -4.05 18.87
C THR A 122 -10.01 -3.03 19.40
N PRO A 123 -10.38 -2.19 20.37
CA PRO A 123 -11.76 -1.88 20.75
C PRO A 123 -12.49 -1.25 19.55
N GLY A 124 -13.82 -1.22 19.54
CA GLY A 124 -14.59 -0.54 18.49
C GLY A 124 -14.31 0.95 18.45
N GLY A 125 -14.79 1.63 17.40
CA GLY A 125 -14.67 3.07 17.23
C GLY A 125 -13.74 3.49 16.10
N ILE A 126 -13.43 4.78 16.08
CA ILE A 126 -12.59 5.38 15.07
C ILE A 126 -11.44 6.17 15.70
N LYS A 127 -10.34 6.27 14.99
CA LYS A 127 -9.22 7.16 15.31
C LYS A 127 -8.87 8.00 14.10
N ALA A 128 -8.79 9.31 14.31
CA ALA A 128 -8.41 10.29 13.30
C ALA A 128 -6.94 10.67 13.43
N PHE A 129 -6.23 10.67 12.32
CA PHE A 129 -4.81 10.96 12.23
C PHE A 129 -4.56 12.11 11.27
N ASP A 130 -3.55 12.90 11.54
CA ASP A 130 -2.97 13.81 10.56
C ASP A 130 -2.41 12.99 9.38
N ALA A 131 -2.83 13.30 8.17
CA ALA A 131 -2.45 12.52 6.99
C ALA A 131 -0.96 12.67 6.63
N GLU A 132 -0.32 13.78 7.02
CA GLU A 132 1.10 14.00 6.75
C GLU A 132 1.97 13.22 7.75
N THR A 133 1.69 13.36 9.03
CA THR A 133 2.56 12.86 10.10
C THR A 133 2.14 11.52 10.71
N LEU A 134 0.90 11.09 10.47
CA LEU A 134 0.22 9.99 11.19
C LEU A 134 0.21 10.19 12.71
N GLU A 135 0.16 11.42 13.18
CA GLU A 135 -0.09 11.72 14.57
C GLU A 135 -1.57 11.60 14.88
N LEU A 136 -1.90 11.02 16.05
CA LEU A 136 -3.27 10.87 16.48
C LEU A 136 -3.85 12.24 16.84
N LEU A 137 -4.94 12.62 16.17
CA LEU A 137 -5.65 13.88 16.39
C LEU A 137 -6.84 13.70 17.35
N SER A 138 -7.58 12.59 17.20
CA SER A 138 -8.79 12.32 17.96
C SER A 138 -9.11 10.84 17.98
N GLU A 139 -9.82 10.43 19.02
CA GLU A 139 -10.38 9.09 19.17
C GLU A 139 -11.85 9.20 19.56
N VAL A 140 -12.70 8.47 18.86
CA VAL A 140 -14.12 8.37 19.17
C VAL A 140 -14.45 6.91 19.43
N PRO A 141 -14.69 6.52 20.68
CA PRO A 141 -15.07 5.15 21.01
C PRO A 141 -16.48 4.85 20.47
N ALA A 142 -16.71 3.61 20.06
CA ALA A 142 -18.04 3.16 19.66
C ALA A 142 -18.84 2.62 20.85
N GLU A 143 -18.78 3.30 21.97
CA GLU A 143 -19.54 2.96 23.16
C GLU A 143 -20.99 3.46 23.00
N TYR A 144 -21.97 2.56 23.08
CA TYR A 144 -23.39 2.89 22.98
C TYR A 144 -24.14 2.77 24.34
N ALA A 145 -23.53 2.11 25.33
CA ALA A 145 -23.94 2.06 26.70
C ALA A 145 -22.69 1.81 27.58
N PRO A 146 -22.72 2.10 28.89
CA PRO A 146 -21.59 1.92 29.79
C PRO A 146 -20.95 0.53 29.66
N GLY A 147 -19.71 0.46 29.22
CA GLY A 147 -18.95 -0.77 28.96
C GLY A 147 -19.39 -1.60 27.76
N GLN A 148 -20.31 -1.09 26.91
CA GLN A 148 -20.79 -1.78 25.72
C GLN A 148 -20.34 -1.05 24.46
N PHE A 149 -19.58 -1.72 23.61
CA PHE A 149 -19.00 -1.16 22.40
C PHE A 149 -19.58 -1.80 21.14
N SER A 150 -19.84 -0.99 20.13
CA SER A 150 -20.12 -1.47 18.78
C SER A 150 -18.85 -1.96 18.14
N LYS A 151 -18.96 -3.01 17.30
CA LYS A 151 -17.82 -3.56 16.55
C LYS A 151 -17.45 -2.76 15.31
N GLY A 152 -18.24 -1.80 14.92
CA GLY A 152 -17.96 -1.04 13.73
C GLY A 152 -18.71 0.28 13.72
N VAL A 153 -18.10 1.28 13.14
CA VAL A 153 -18.67 2.59 12.86
C VAL A 153 -18.60 2.82 11.37
N GLY A 154 -19.72 3.14 10.76
CA GLY A 154 -19.73 3.56 9.36
C GLY A 154 -19.09 4.94 9.24
N LEU A 155 -18.28 5.14 8.22
CA LEU A 155 -17.80 6.46 7.82
C LEU A 155 -18.69 6.94 6.67
N ALA A 156 -19.26 8.14 6.81
CA ALA A 156 -19.95 8.81 5.73
C ALA A 156 -18.99 9.75 5.00
N ASP A 157 -19.09 9.78 3.69
CA ASP A 157 -18.34 10.69 2.83
C ASP A 157 -18.92 12.13 2.92
#